data_8f7f20dfb788f2c0a9289246c930106d
#
_entry.id   8f7f20dfb788f2c0a9289246c930106d
#
_cell.length_a   1.000
_cell.length_b   1.000
_cell.length_c   1.000
_cell.angle_alpha   90.00
_cell.angle_beta   90.00
_cell.angle_gamma   90.00
#
_symmetry.space_group_name_H-M   'P 1'
#
loop_
_entity.id
_entity.type
_entity.pdbx_description
1 polymer ?
#
loop_
_entity_poly.entity_id
_entity_poly.type
_entity_poly.pdbx_seq_one_letter_code
_entity_poly.pdbx_strand_id
1 'polypeptide(L)'
;MSFYTSLSGLRAAQTDLGVIAHNIANAETTGFKKSDTQFADLVAGGAASDPRMMKGIGVAVSAIAQNFTLGAVEQTGNVTDLAITGDGFFAVRGGESGQTAFTRNGAFMLDQGGFLHDGAGNRLQMIATDGSGNPGASGATADTRLPLVNAAGADLAGVTIGKDGTISAAYADGAVTNVGRVALASFTSPVGLRPLGNSKWEATGLSGAPQIGFPGAGRNGTLLSGALERSNVDLAEEMIGLISAQRNFQANAKAIDTASQLSQTIINLRT
;
A
#
# COMPACT_ATOMS: atom_id res chain seq x y z
N MET A 1 -22.04 12.13 -31.58
CA MET A 1 -20.66 11.97 -31.06
C MET A 1 -20.48 12.55 -29.65
N SER A 2 -21.09 13.71 -29.34
CA SER A 2 -21.04 14.27 -27.97
C SER A 2 -21.55 13.34 -26.86
N PHE A 3 -22.56 12.51 -27.16
CA PHE A 3 -23.11 11.55 -26.20
C PHE A 3 -22.06 10.54 -25.69
N TYR A 4 -21.30 9.92 -26.60
CA TYR A 4 -20.26 8.94 -26.20
C TYR A 4 -19.10 9.59 -25.46
N THR A 5 -18.72 10.80 -25.83
CA THR A 5 -17.69 11.56 -25.11
C THR A 5 -18.13 11.88 -23.68
N SER A 6 -19.38 12.36 -23.51
CA SER A 6 -19.93 12.62 -22.17
C SER A 6 -20.14 11.35 -21.37
N LEU A 7 -20.51 10.24 -22.01
CA LEU A 7 -20.66 8.94 -21.35
C LEU A 7 -19.30 8.41 -20.84
N SER A 8 -18.23 8.58 -21.65
CA SER A 8 -16.87 8.20 -21.19
C SER A 8 -16.42 9.08 -20.03
N GLY A 9 -16.68 10.39 -20.07
CA GLY A 9 -16.42 11.33 -18.98
C GLY A 9 -17.20 11.00 -17.70
N LEU A 10 -18.47 10.58 -17.84
CA LEU A 10 -19.29 10.17 -16.70
C LEU A 10 -18.73 8.91 -16.03
N ARG A 11 -18.33 7.90 -16.82
CA ARG A 11 -17.72 6.67 -16.29
C ARG A 11 -16.37 6.96 -15.61
N ALA A 12 -15.56 7.83 -16.21
CA ALA A 12 -14.30 8.24 -15.63
C ALA A 12 -14.49 8.96 -14.28
N ALA A 13 -15.44 9.90 -14.20
CA ALA A 13 -15.79 10.60 -12.97
C ALA A 13 -16.37 9.64 -11.90
N GLN A 14 -17.13 8.63 -12.30
CA GLN A 14 -17.65 7.60 -11.38
C GLN A 14 -16.53 6.76 -10.78
N THR A 15 -15.53 6.37 -11.58
CA THR A 15 -14.37 5.63 -11.09
C THR A 15 -13.57 6.49 -10.11
N ASP A 16 -13.34 7.76 -10.45
CA ASP A 16 -12.63 8.72 -9.60
C ASP A 16 -13.32 8.91 -8.25
N LEU A 17 -14.64 9.12 -8.26
CA LEU A 17 -15.45 9.18 -7.04
C LEU A 17 -15.27 7.92 -6.16
N GLY A 18 -15.22 6.74 -6.78
CA GLY A 18 -14.99 5.48 -6.07
C GLY A 18 -13.61 5.42 -5.42
N VAL A 19 -12.56 5.87 -6.11
CA VAL A 19 -11.19 5.89 -5.60
C VAL A 19 -11.07 6.89 -4.45
N ILE A 20 -11.58 8.12 -4.61
CA ILE A 20 -11.57 9.14 -3.56
C ILE A 20 -12.34 8.67 -2.32
N ALA A 21 -13.53 8.09 -2.51
CA ALA A 21 -14.32 7.55 -1.40
C ALA A 21 -13.57 6.42 -0.66
N HIS A 22 -12.85 5.58 -1.39
CA HIS A 22 -12.01 4.53 -0.81
C HIS A 22 -10.84 5.13 0.00
N ASN A 23 -10.17 6.17 -0.51
CA ASN A 23 -9.13 6.88 0.22
C ASN A 23 -9.68 7.48 1.52
N ILE A 24 -10.80 8.21 1.46
CA ILE A 24 -11.45 8.82 2.63
C ILE A 24 -11.80 7.76 3.69
N ALA A 25 -12.39 6.63 3.26
CA ALA A 25 -12.77 5.55 4.17
C ALA A 25 -11.56 4.92 4.89
N ASN A 26 -10.36 4.99 4.29
CA ASN A 26 -9.13 4.43 4.83
C ASN A 26 -8.14 5.48 5.35
N ALA A 27 -8.58 6.72 5.57
CA ALA A 27 -7.73 7.79 6.09
C ALA A 27 -7.14 7.49 7.49
N GLU A 28 -7.85 6.71 8.30
CA GLU A 28 -7.41 6.27 9.63
C GLU A 28 -6.79 4.87 9.65
N THR A 29 -6.71 4.18 8.49
CA THR A 29 -6.17 2.82 8.41
C THR A 29 -4.65 2.86 8.44
N THR A 30 -4.03 2.17 9.41
CA THR A 30 -2.57 2.09 9.55
C THR A 30 -1.91 1.50 8.31
N GLY A 31 -0.86 2.15 7.82
CA GLY A 31 -0.08 1.71 6.67
C GLY A 31 -0.84 1.75 5.33
N PHE A 32 -2.03 2.37 5.28
CA PHE A 32 -2.76 2.55 4.03
C PHE A 32 -2.03 3.52 3.10
N LYS A 33 -2.11 3.24 1.80
CA LYS A 33 -1.55 4.08 0.73
C LYS A 33 -2.65 4.54 -0.20
N LYS A 34 -2.79 5.88 -0.35
CA LYS A 34 -3.81 6.46 -1.22
C LYS A 34 -3.62 6.00 -2.67
N SER A 35 -4.73 5.90 -3.38
CA SER A 35 -4.76 5.59 -4.80
C SER A 35 -5.20 6.83 -5.58
N ASP A 36 -4.57 7.06 -6.73
CA ASP A 36 -4.88 8.17 -7.63
C ASP A 36 -5.34 7.62 -8.98
N THR A 37 -6.42 8.18 -9.53
CA THR A 37 -6.96 7.79 -10.84
C THR A 37 -6.19 8.50 -11.95
N GLN A 38 -5.60 7.75 -12.87
CA GLN A 38 -4.92 8.27 -14.05
C GLN A 38 -5.83 8.21 -15.26
N PHE A 39 -5.98 9.33 -15.96
CA PHE A 39 -6.81 9.45 -17.15
C PHE A 39 -5.96 9.54 -18.40
N ALA A 40 -6.45 8.94 -19.49
CA ALA A 40 -5.90 9.09 -20.83
C ALA A 40 -6.98 9.64 -21.76
N ASP A 41 -6.63 10.57 -22.61
CA ASP A 41 -7.49 11.04 -23.69
C ASP A 41 -7.58 9.98 -24.81
N LEU A 42 -8.74 9.92 -25.44
CA LEU A 42 -8.97 9.07 -26.59
C LEU A 42 -9.13 9.95 -27.82
N VAL A 43 -8.31 9.70 -28.84
CA VAL A 43 -8.36 10.41 -30.13
C VAL A 43 -8.77 9.49 -31.27
N ALA A 44 -9.61 9.98 -32.16
CA ALA A 44 -9.95 9.28 -33.39
C ALA A 44 -8.94 9.65 -34.46
N GLY A 45 -8.13 8.67 -34.87
CA GLY A 45 -7.20 8.85 -35.97
C GLY A 45 -6.49 7.53 -36.29
N GLY A 46 -6.22 7.29 -37.56
CA GLY A 46 -5.35 6.20 -38.03
C GLY A 46 -4.00 6.78 -38.50
N ALA A 47 -3.04 5.92 -38.80
CA ALA A 47 -1.72 6.30 -39.25
C ALA A 47 -1.68 7.19 -40.52
N ALA A 48 -2.79 7.25 -41.27
CA ALA A 48 -2.97 8.06 -42.47
C ALA A 48 -3.80 9.34 -42.28
N SER A 49 -4.18 9.68 -41.04
CA SER A 49 -5.00 10.86 -40.74
C SER A 49 -4.13 12.12 -40.64
N ASP A 50 -4.60 13.24 -41.18
CA ASP A 50 -3.93 14.54 -41.04
C ASP A 50 -3.94 14.91 -39.53
N PRO A 51 -2.78 15.15 -38.93
CA PRO A 51 -2.67 15.52 -37.51
C PRO A 51 -3.52 16.74 -37.12
N ARG A 52 -3.81 17.64 -38.07
CA ARG A 52 -4.62 18.86 -37.86
C ARG A 52 -6.12 18.58 -37.75
N MET A 53 -6.55 17.38 -38.17
CA MET A 53 -7.97 16.98 -38.18
C MET A 53 -8.29 15.88 -37.13
N MET A 54 -7.33 15.54 -36.27
CA MET A 54 -7.57 14.55 -35.21
C MET A 54 -8.56 15.08 -34.20
N LYS A 55 -9.61 14.32 -33.93
CA LYS A 55 -10.69 14.67 -33.02
C LYS A 55 -10.64 13.81 -31.77
N GLY A 56 -10.73 14.44 -30.60
CA GLY A 56 -10.93 13.75 -29.35
C GLY A 56 -12.28 13.02 -29.32
N ILE A 57 -12.30 11.78 -28.88
CA ILE A 57 -13.49 10.93 -28.81
C ILE A 57 -13.88 10.58 -27.36
N GLY A 58 -13.11 11.03 -26.37
CA GLY A 58 -13.44 10.86 -24.97
C GLY A 58 -12.23 10.65 -24.09
N VAL A 59 -12.47 10.11 -22.91
CA VAL A 59 -11.50 9.79 -21.88
C VAL A 59 -11.64 8.35 -21.43
N ALA A 60 -10.52 7.70 -21.09
CA ALA A 60 -10.50 6.41 -20.42
C ALA A 60 -9.68 6.50 -19.14
N VAL A 61 -10.00 5.67 -18.16
CA VAL A 61 -9.12 5.43 -17.00
C VAL A 61 -7.99 4.52 -17.50
N SER A 62 -6.75 5.01 -17.44
CA SER A 62 -5.58 4.25 -17.86
C SER A 62 -5.04 3.37 -16.75
N ALA A 63 -5.06 3.86 -15.51
CA ALA A 63 -4.62 3.13 -14.32
C ALA A 63 -5.22 3.74 -13.05
N ILE A 64 -5.23 2.94 -11.99
CA ILE A 64 -5.38 3.41 -10.61
C ILE A 64 -4.05 3.11 -9.94
N ALA A 65 -3.25 4.14 -9.71
CA ALA A 65 -1.91 4.02 -9.18
C ALA A 65 -1.90 4.31 -7.68
N GLN A 66 -1.19 3.47 -6.91
CA GLN A 66 -1.00 3.74 -5.49
C GLN A 66 0.20 4.66 -5.26
N ASN A 67 0.05 5.58 -4.34
CA ASN A 67 1.08 6.50 -3.92
C ASN A 67 1.76 5.99 -2.65
N PHE A 68 3.02 5.57 -2.76
CA PHE A 68 3.79 5.00 -1.66
C PHE A 68 4.60 6.04 -0.87
N THR A 69 4.26 7.32 -0.95
CA THR A 69 4.85 8.34 -0.07
C THR A 69 4.62 7.99 1.39
N LEU A 70 5.56 8.39 2.26
CA LEU A 70 5.48 8.15 3.68
C LEU A 70 4.28 8.92 4.27
N GLY A 71 3.48 8.22 5.08
CA GLY A 71 2.42 8.82 5.90
C GLY A 71 2.99 9.45 7.18
N ALA A 72 2.13 10.09 7.96
CA ALA A 72 2.53 10.59 9.27
C ALA A 72 2.91 9.42 10.19
N VAL A 73 3.97 9.58 10.98
CA VAL A 73 4.40 8.59 11.96
C VAL A 73 3.88 9.02 13.33
N GLU A 74 3.09 8.15 13.96
CA GLU A 74 2.50 8.36 15.28
C GLU A 74 3.16 7.44 16.30
N GLN A 75 3.55 8.00 17.45
CA GLN A 75 4.13 7.22 18.55
C GLN A 75 3.00 6.56 19.36
N THR A 76 3.08 5.23 19.50
CA THR A 76 2.10 4.43 20.26
C THR A 76 2.64 4.00 21.62
N GLY A 77 3.96 3.95 21.78
CA GLY A 77 4.62 3.45 23.00
C GLY A 77 4.70 1.92 23.09
N ASN A 78 4.07 1.17 22.20
CA ASN A 78 4.18 -0.30 22.17
C ASN A 78 5.42 -0.71 21.41
N VAL A 79 6.32 -1.42 22.03
CA VAL A 79 7.61 -1.82 21.43
C VAL A 79 7.46 -2.66 20.17
N THR A 80 6.35 -3.43 20.04
CA THR A 80 6.06 -4.28 18.89
C THR A 80 5.46 -3.52 17.70
N ASP A 81 5.04 -2.25 17.93
CA ASP A 81 4.61 -1.38 16.85
C ASP A 81 5.84 -0.80 16.14
N LEU A 82 5.89 -0.97 14.84
CA LEU A 82 7.04 -0.63 14.02
C LEU A 82 6.65 0.30 12.88
N ALA A 83 7.39 1.37 12.68
CA ALA A 83 7.28 2.21 11.50
C ALA A 83 8.58 2.17 10.68
N ILE A 84 8.44 2.19 9.35
CA ILE A 84 9.58 2.30 8.43
C ILE A 84 9.76 3.77 8.06
N THR A 85 10.89 4.35 8.38
CA THR A 85 11.25 5.70 7.97
C THR A 85 12.06 5.63 6.67
N GLY A 86 11.41 5.85 5.54
CA GLY A 86 11.98 5.72 4.20
C GLY A 86 11.31 4.62 3.37
N ASP A 87 12.04 4.11 2.36
CA ASP A 87 11.54 3.08 1.46
C ASP A 87 11.60 1.69 2.11
N GLY A 88 10.75 0.77 1.62
CA GLY A 88 10.71 -0.63 2.05
C GLY A 88 9.34 -1.06 2.55
N PHE A 89 9.16 -2.34 2.73
CA PHE A 89 7.95 -2.97 3.24
C PHE A 89 8.34 -4.05 4.22
N PHE A 90 7.53 -4.28 5.23
CA PHE A 90 7.65 -5.47 6.05
C PHE A 90 7.30 -6.70 5.22
N ALA A 91 8.14 -7.71 5.25
CA ALA A 91 7.80 -9.00 4.71
C ALA A 91 6.99 -9.78 5.74
N VAL A 92 5.80 -10.22 5.38
CA VAL A 92 4.92 -11.03 6.23
C VAL A 92 4.54 -12.31 5.49
N ARG A 93 4.34 -13.38 6.23
CA ARG A 93 3.97 -14.68 5.68
C ARG A 93 2.67 -15.16 6.29
N GLY A 94 1.71 -15.55 5.45
CA GLY A 94 0.46 -16.14 5.90
C GLY A 94 0.71 -17.41 6.68
N GLY A 95 0.24 -17.48 7.92
CA GLY A 95 0.45 -18.65 8.80
C GLY A 95 -0.08 -19.95 8.21
N GLU A 96 -1.22 -19.90 7.53
CA GLU A 96 -1.87 -21.06 6.89
C GLU A 96 -1.51 -21.19 5.41
N SER A 97 -1.49 -20.08 4.67
CA SER A 97 -1.26 -20.11 3.22
C SER A 97 0.21 -20.25 2.82
N GLY A 98 1.13 -19.92 3.73
CA GLY A 98 2.56 -19.87 3.44
C GLY A 98 2.98 -18.82 2.40
N GLN A 99 2.05 -18.01 1.89
CA GLN A 99 2.31 -16.97 0.90
C GLN A 99 2.98 -15.76 1.56
N THR A 100 3.99 -15.23 0.89
CA THR A 100 4.65 -14.00 1.32
C THR A 100 3.89 -12.80 0.78
N ALA A 101 3.51 -11.89 1.67
CA ALA A 101 2.94 -10.59 1.36
C ALA A 101 3.82 -9.49 1.95
N PHE A 102 3.61 -8.28 1.47
CA PHE A 102 4.37 -7.10 1.89
C PHE A 102 3.41 -6.08 2.48
N THR A 103 3.79 -5.43 3.58
CA THR A 103 2.92 -4.47 4.26
C THR A 103 3.69 -3.27 4.77
N ARG A 104 2.99 -2.13 4.91
CA ARG A 104 3.46 -0.95 5.66
C ARG A 104 2.82 -0.87 7.05
N ASN A 105 1.83 -1.72 7.31
CA ASN A 105 1.24 -1.83 8.63
C ASN A 105 2.22 -2.54 9.57
N GLY A 106 2.69 -1.83 10.57
CA GLY A 106 3.64 -2.33 11.57
C GLY A 106 3.01 -2.66 12.91
N ALA A 107 1.68 -2.74 13.02
CA ALA A 107 0.99 -3.15 14.24
C ALA A 107 1.12 -4.66 14.44
N PHE A 108 2.20 -5.08 15.09
CA PHE A 108 2.46 -6.49 15.37
C PHE A 108 2.16 -6.83 16.83
N MET A 109 1.67 -8.05 17.03
CA MET A 109 1.36 -8.61 18.35
C MET A 109 2.13 -9.92 18.54
N LEU A 110 2.49 -10.21 19.78
CA LEU A 110 3.13 -11.47 20.16
C LEU A 110 2.04 -12.49 20.50
N ASP A 111 2.09 -13.67 19.87
CA ASP A 111 1.19 -14.78 20.19
C ASP A 111 1.74 -15.68 21.30
N GLN A 112 0.92 -16.66 21.74
CA GLN A 112 1.31 -17.65 22.74
C GLN A 112 2.42 -18.60 22.26
N GLY A 113 2.68 -18.68 20.96
CA GLY A 113 3.77 -19.45 20.36
C GLY A 113 5.07 -18.69 20.26
N GLY A 114 5.08 -17.40 20.66
CA GLY A 114 6.20 -16.49 20.53
C GLY A 114 6.37 -15.90 19.13
N PHE A 115 5.36 -15.98 18.26
CA PHE A 115 5.45 -15.38 16.93
C PHE A 115 4.94 -13.93 16.95
N LEU A 116 5.63 -13.05 16.24
CA LEU A 116 5.12 -11.73 15.91
C LEU A 116 4.22 -11.82 14.68
N HIS A 117 2.94 -11.46 14.85
CA HIS A 117 1.94 -11.51 13.77
C HIS A 117 1.14 -10.21 13.68
N ASP A 118 0.60 -9.92 12.50
CA ASP A 118 -0.37 -8.85 12.31
C ASP A 118 -1.77 -9.27 12.78
N GLY A 119 -2.73 -8.33 12.84
CA GLY A 119 -4.11 -8.62 13.25
C GLY A 119 -4.85 -9.62 12.35
N ALA A 120 -4.28 -9.99 11.19
CA ALA A 120 -4.82 -10.97 10.25
C ALA A 120 -4.11 -12.34 10.35
N GLY A 121 -3.23 -12.55 11.33
CA GLY A 121 -2.51 -13.81 11.55
C GLY A 121 -1.32 -14.06 10.64
N ASN A 122 -0.85 -13.04 9.89
CA ASN A 122 0.38 -13.20 9.11
C ASN A 122 1.59 -12.91 10.00
N ARG A 123 2.62 -13.76 9.89
CA ARG A 123 3.83 -13.68 10.70
C ARG A 123 4.85 -12.76 10.08
N LEU A 124 5.40 -11.85 10.89
CA LEU A 124 6.52 -11.01 10.48
C LEU A 124 7.72 -11.88 10.13
N GLN A 125 8.39 -11.56 9.04
CA GLN A 125 9.60 -12.26 8.63
C GLN A 125 10.83 -11.56 9.16
N MET A 126 11.81 -12.35 9.58
CA MET A 126 13.15 -11.90 9.98
C MET A 126 14.21 -12.60 9.14
N ILE A 127 15.39 -12.02 9.11
CA ILE A 127 16.61 -12.65 8.65
C ILE A 127 17.34 -13.15 9.89
N ALA A 128 17.59 -14.46 9.94
CA ALA A 128 18.33 -15.07 11.03
C ALA A 128 19.76 -14.49 11.08
N THR A 129 20.19 -14.13 12.28
CA THR A 129 21.55 -13.65 12.54
C THR A 129 22.33 -14.69 13.33
N ASP A 130 23.66 -14.67 13.22
CA ASP A 130 24.53 -15.41 14.14
C ASP A 130 24.42 -14.82 15.55
N GLY A 131 24.97 -15.51 16.55
CA GLY A 131 24.97 -15.02 17.95
C GLY A 131 25.64 -13.66 18.17
N SER A 132 26.37 -13.16 17.18
CA SER A 132 27.01 -11.83 17.16
C SER A 132 26.15 -10.74 16.45
N GLY A 133 24.96 -11.11 15.96
CA GLY A 133 24.07 -10.18 15.28
C GLY A 133 24.40 -9.95 13.80
N ASN A 134 25.36 -10.70 13.22
CA ASN A 134 25.67 -10.61 11.81
C ASN A 134 24.67 -11.45 10.99
N PRO A 135 24.29 -10.98 9.80
CA PRO A 135 23.37 -11.73 8.94
C PRO A 135 23.98 -13.07 8.52
N GLY A 136 23.22 -14.13 8.65
CA GLY A 136 23.59 -15.42 8.06
C GLY A 136 23.79 -15.28 6.54
N ALA A 137 24.75 -16.00 5.98
CA ALA A 137 25.17 -15.91 4.58
C ALA A 137 24.07 -16.21 3.54
N SER A 138 22.91 -16.66 3.97
CA SER A 138 21.84 -17.18 3.09
C SER A 138 20.76 -16.16 2.70
N GLY A 139 20.64 -15.00 3.37
CA GLY A 139 19.53 -14.07 3.10
C GLY A 139 18.13 -14.69 3.23
N ALA A 140 18.03 -15.92 3.71
CA ALA A 140 16.77 -16.63 3.87
C ALA A 140 15.95 -16.00 5.00
N THR A 141 14.68 -15.75 4.71
CA THR A 141 13.74 -15.25 5.71
C THR A 141 13.13 -16.41 6.51
N ALA A 142 12.90 -16.17 7.78
CA ALA A 142 12.20 -17.08 8.68
C ALA A 142 11.12 -16.32 9.44
N ASP A 143 10.13 -17.03 9.95
CA ASP A 143 9.12 -16.46 10.82
C ASP A 143 9.79 -15.90 12.08
N THR A 144 9.43 -14.67 12.47
CA THR A 144 9.95 -14.05 13.69
C THR A 144 9.36 -14.78 14.89
N ARG A 145 10.18 -15.61 15.52
CA ARG A 145 9.81 -16.34 16.72
C ARG A 145 10.71 -15.96 17.88
N LEU A 146 10.11 -15.43 18.92
CA LEU A 146 10.76 -15.11 20.20
C LEU A 146 10.71 -16.34 21.11
N PRO A 147 11.84 -16.86 21.59
CA PRO A 147 11.83 -17.89 22.60
C PRO A 147 11.18 -17.36 23.89
N LEU A 148 10.06 -17.95 24.31
CA LEU A 148 9.35 -17.52 25.53
C LEU A 148 10.12 -17.86 26.79
N VAL A 149 11.00 -18.85 26.71
CA VAL A 149 11.89 -19.28 27.78
C VAL A 149 13.30 -19.39 27.22
N ASN A 150 14.31 -18.90 27.96
CA ASN A 150 15.72 -19.02 27.55
C ASN A 150 16.28 -20.43 27.88
N ALA A 151 17.53 -20.68 27.48
CA ALA A 151 18.21 -21.96 27.74
C ALA A 151 18.44 -22.22 29.24
N ALA A 152 18.37 -21.19 30.10
CA ALA A 152 18.48 -21.30 31.54
C ALA A 152 17.13 -21.50 32.26
N GLY A 153 16.01 -21.51 31.51
CA GLY A 153 14.64 -21.67 32.06
C GLY A 153 13.99 -20.39 32.55
N ALA A 154 14.54 -19.21 32.23
CA ALA A 154 13.95 -17.93 32.59
C ALA A 154 12.91 -17.47 31.53
N ASP A 155 11.80 -16.94 32.00
CA ASP A 155 10.70 -16.46 31.14
C ASP A 155 11.07 -15.13 30.44
N LEU A 156 10.47 -14.90 29.29
CA LEU A 156 10.58 -13.65 28.53
C LEU A 156 10.00 -12.48 29.34
N ALA A 157 10.84 -11.52 29.68
CA ALA A 157 10.45 -10.30 30.42
C ALA A 157 10.09 -9.14 29.49
N GLY A 158 10.71 -9.06 28.32
CA GLY A 158 10.46 -7.98 27.35
C GLY A 158 11.15 -8.19 26.02
N VAL A 159 10.73 -7.40 25.04
CA VAL A 159 11.29 -7.39 23.68
C VAL A 159 11.76 -5.98 23.37
N THR A 160 12.88 -5.83 22.71
CA THR A 160 13.36 -4.54 22.17
C THR A 160 13.70 -4.71 20.69
N ILE A 161 13.31 -3.70 19.89
CA ILE A 161 13.61 -3.70 18.46
C ILE A 161 14.41 -2.43 18.15
N GLY A 162 15.62 -2.62 17.64
CA GLY A 162 16.53 -1.53 17.32
C GLY A 162 16.20 -0.84 15.99
N LYS A 163 16.76 0.34 15.75
CA LYS A 163 16.62 1.08 14.48
C LYS A 163 17.18 0.32 13.28
N ASP A 164 18.14 -0.56 13.51
CA ASP A 164 18.76 -1.47 12.54
C ASP A 164 17.97 -2.77 12.35
N GLY A 165 16.79 -2.87 12.97
CA GLY A 165 15.91 -4.02 12.92
C GLY A 165 16.30 -5.18 13.82
N THR A 166 17.34 -5.05 14.65
CA THR A 166 17.76 -6.11 15.58
C THR A 166 16.67 -6.34 16.61
N ILE A 167 16.19 -7.59 16.71
CA ILE A 167 15.19 -8.04 17.67
C ILE A 167 15.93 -8.69 18.84
N SER A 168 15.80 -8.12 20.01
CA SER A 168 16.42 -8.63 21.24
C SER A 168 15.34 -9.02 22.24
N ALA A 169 15.46 -10.22 22.79
CA ALA A 169 14.62 -10.74 23.87
C ALA A 169 15.35 -10.58 25.20
N ALA A 170 14.74 -9.90 26.15
CA ALA A 170 15.23 -9.76 27.53
C ALA A 170 14.47 -10.74 28.43
N TYR A 171 15.17 -11.46 29.27
CA TYR A 171 14.61 -12.48 30.16
C TYR A 171 14.68 -12.06 31.62
N ALA A 172 13.89 -12.73 32.46
CA ALA A 172 13.77 -12.43 33.89
C ALA A 172 15.09 -12.61 34.67
N ASP A 173 16.02 -13.36 34.15
CA ASP A 173 17.41 -13.55 34.69
C ASP A 173 18.36 -12.41 34.32
N GLY A 174 17.90 -11.40 33.56
CA GLY A 174 18.72 -10.31 33.06
C GLY A 174 19.49 -10.64 31.77
N ALA A 175 19.38 -11.86 31.24
CA ALA A 175 19.99 -12.23 29.97
C ALA A 175 19.30 -11.53 28.82
N VAL A 176 20.05 -11.04 27.82
CA VAL A 176 19.55 -10.48 26.58
C VAL A 176 20.06 -11.33 25.43
N THR A 177 19.15 -11.84 24.62
CA THR A 177 19.48 -12.67 23.45
C THR A 177 19.01 -12.00 22.17
N ASN A 178 19.89 -11.88 21.19
CA ASN A 178 19.53 -11.43 19.86
C ASN A 178 18.88 -12.60 19.10
N VAL A 179 17.65 -12.38 18.62
CA VAL A 179 16.86 -13.40 17.90
C VAL A 179 17.11 -13.34 16.40
N GLY A 180 17.21 -12.13 15.86
CA GLY A 180 17.39 -11.89 14.45
C GLY A 180 17.19 -10.42 14.10
N ARG A 181 17.09 -10.14 12.81
CA ARG A 181 16.77 -8.79 12.30
C ARG A 181 15.50 -8.82 11.45
N VAL A 182 14.67 -7.81 11.59
CA VAL A 182 13.48 -7.62 10.77
C VAL A 182 13.85 -7.61 9.29
N ALA A 183 13.15 -8.41 8.48
CA ALA A 183 13.33 -8.42 7.04
C ALA A 183 12.49 -7.32 6.39
N LEU A 184 13.15 -6.40 5.70
CA LEU A 184 12.49 -5.43 4.84
C LEU A 184 12.67 -5.84 3.38
N ALA A 185 11.64 -5.60 2.57
CA ALA A 185 11.66 -5.78 1.13
C ALA A 185 11.58 -4.44 0.42
N SER A 186 12.47 -4.18 -0.53
CA SER A 186 12.36 -3.06 -1.46
C SER A 186 12.08 -3.55 -2.87
N PHE A 187 11.40 -2.70 -3.65
CA PHE A 187 11.01 -2.99 -5.02
C PHE A 187 11.56 -1.96 -5.99
N THR A 188 11.85 -2.39 -7.20
CA THR A 188 12.29 -1.47 -8.26
C THR A 188 11.15 -0.53 -8.65
N SER A 189 9.92 -1.04 -8.73
CA SER A 189 8.71 -0.26 -9.04
C SER A 189 7.57 -0.62 -8.07
N PRO A 190 7.43 0.08 -6.93
CA PRO A 190 6.35 -0.20 -5.98
C PRO A 190 4.94 -0.08 -6.57
N VAL A 191 4.75 0.80 -7.57
CA VAL A 191 3.47 0.99 -8.27
C VAL A 191 2.98 -0.29 -8.97
N GLY A 192 3.90 -1.19 -9.31
CA GLY A 192 3.57 -2.49 -9.89
C GLY A 192 3.10 -3.55 -8.89
N LEU A 193 3.05 -3.27 -7.61
CA LEU A 193 2.55 -4.19 -6.59
C LEU A 193 1.04 -4.38 -6.72
N ARG A 194 0.57 -5.61 -6.46
CA ARG A 194 -0.87 -5.93 -6.45
C ARG A 194 -1.41 -5.82 -5.03
N PRO A 195 -2.44 -4.98 -4.77
CA PRO A 195 -3.07 -4.89 -3.47
C PRO A 195 -3.86 -6.18 -3.17
N LEU A 196 -3.70 -6.71 -1.96
CA LEU A 196 -4.42 -7.88 -1.44
C LEU A 196 -5.50 -7.50 -0.41
N GLY A 197 -5.61 -6.22 -0.07
CA GLY A 197 -6.41 -5.75 1.07
C GLY A 197 -5.63 -5.76 2.39
N ASN A 198 -6.22 -5.17 3.45
CA ASN A 198 -5.60 -5.04 4.78
C ASN A 198 -4.19 -4.40 4.75
N SER A 199 -3.99 -3.36 3.93
CA SER A 199 -2.69 -2.70 3.72
C SER A 199 -1.57 -3.68 3.35
N LYS A 200 -1.90 -4.73 2.56
CA LYS A 200 -0.94 -5.74 2.08
C LYS A 200 -0.86 -5.76 0.57
N TRP A 201 0.31 -6.10 0.09
CA TRP A 201 0.64 -6.17 -1.34
C TRP A 201 1.36 -7.46 -1.68
N GLU A 202 1.24 -7.85 -2.92
CA GLU A 202 1.96 -8.98 -3.50
C GLU A 202 2.86 -8.49 -4.64
N ALA A 203 4.04 -9.10 -4.75
CA ALA A 203 4.96 -8.82 -5.84
C ALA A 203 4.41 -9.35 -7.17
N THR A 204 4.55 -8.56 -8.21
CA THR A 204 4.19 -8.93 -9.59
C THR A 204 5.40 -8.80 -10.51
N GLY A 205 5.26 -9.27 -11.75
CA GLY A 205 6.29 -9.05 -12.77
C GLY A 205 6.59 -7.56 -13.05
N LEU A 206 5.62 -6.67 -12.80
CA LEU A 206 5.78 -5.21 -12.98
C LEU A 206 6.50 -4.54 -11.80
N SER A 207 6.35 -5.07 -10.59
CA SER A 207 7.08 -4.55 -9.42
C SER A 207 8.55 -4.95 -9.41
N GLY A 208 8.88 -6.02 -10.12
CA GLY A 208 10.16 -6.71 -10.00
C GLY A 208 10.21 -7.64 -8.79
N ALA A 209 11.27 -8.43 -8.69
CA ALA A 209 11.49 -9.33 -7.55
C ALA A 209 11.76 -8.52 -6.26
N PRO A 210 11.25 -8.98 -5.10
CA PRO A 210 11.53 -8.34 -3.82
C PRO A 210 13.01 -8.44 -3.49
N GLN A 211 13.64 -7.32 -3.22
CA GLN A 211 15.01 -7.26 -2.70
C GLN A 211 14.92 -7.22 -1.16
N ILE A 212 15.17 -8.37 -0.56
CA ILE A 212 15.11 -8.51 0.90
C ILE A 212 16.44 -8.07 1.50
N GLY A 213 16.35 -7.25 2.52
CA GLY A 213 17.51 -6.72 3.22
C GLY A 213 17.17 -6.24 4.62
N PHE A 214 18.17 -5.66 5.29
CA PHE A 214 18.00 -5.11 6.63
C PHE A 214 17.53 -3.67 6.58
N PRO A 215 16.90 -3.18 7.67
CA PRO A 215 16.68 -1.76 7.86
C PRO A 215 17.99 -0.97 7.80
N GLY A 216 17.98 0.15 7.10
CA GLY A 216 19.16 1.00 6.91
C GLY A 216 20.20 0.47 5.90
N ALA A 217 19.98 -0.68 5.28
CA ALA A 217 20.88 -1.23 4.27
C ALA A 217 20.35 -0.98 2.84
N GLY A 218 21.19 -0.51 1.94
CA GLY A 218 20.86 -0.26 0.55
C GLY A 218 19.79 0.82 0.40
N ARG A 219 18.63 0.46 -0.17
CA ARG A 219 17.47 1.35 -0.35
C ARG A 219 16.48 1.29 0.81
N ASN A 220 16.64 0.35 1.73
CA ASN A 220 15.70 0.18 2.83
C ASN A 220 15.84 1.32 3.84
N GLY A 221 14.71 1.87 4.26
CA GLY A 221 14.62 2.82 5.35
C GLY A 221 15.02 2.22 6.69
N THR A 222 15.09 3.05 7.71
CA THR A 222 15.35 2.64 9.10
C THR A 222 14.04 2.32 9.81
N LEU A 223 14.10 1.54 10.89
CA LEU A 223 12.95 1.26 11.74
C LEU A 223 12.84 2.26 12.89
N LEU A 224 11.62 2.55 13.27
CA LEU A 224 11.26 3.21 14.50
C LEU A 224 10.33 2.28 15.29
N SER A 225 10.79 1.84 16.46
CA SER A 225 9.98 1.04 17.39
C SER A 225 9.12 1.96 18.25
N GLY A 226 7.96 1.51 18.65
CA GLY A 226 7.00 2.28 19.43
C GLY A 226 6.21 3.29 18.59
N ALA A 227 6.15 3.10 17.28
CA ALA A 227 5.44 3.99 16.37
C ALA A 227 4.78 3.22 15.22
N LEU A 228 3.73 3.81 14.66
CA LEU A 228 3.02 3.29 13.49
C LEU A 228 2.98 4.34 12.38
N GLU A 229 3.06 3.88 11.14
CA GLU A 229 2.82 4.72 9.97
C GLU A 229 1.31 4.83 9.74
N ARG A 230 0.77 6.06 9.79
CA ARG A 230 -0.63 6.34 9.44
C ARG A 230 -0.82 6.37 7.94
N SER A 231 -2.07 6.38 7.52
CA SER A 231 -2.43 6.63 6.12
C SER A 231 -1.78 7.92 5.61
N ASN A 232 -1.38 7.94 4.35
CA ASN A 232 -0.89 9.14 3.65
C ASN A 232 -2.02 9.93 2.97
N VAL A 233 -3.27 9.68 3.36
CA VAL A 233 -4.46 10.40 2.87
C VAL A 233 -4.62 11.71 3.62
N ASP A 234 -4.70 12.83 2.89
CA ASP A 234 -5.14 14.11 3.41
C ASP A 234 -6.65 14.27 3.18
N LEU A 235 -7.43 14.24 4.26
CA LEU A 235 -8.88 14.34 4.19
C LEU A 235 -9.36 15.64 3.54
N ALA A 236 -8.65 16.76 3.73
CA ALA A 236 -9.04 18.04 3.13
C ALA A 236 -8.84 18.01 1.61
N GLU A 237 -7.72 17.47 1.15
CA GLU A 237 -7.42 17.29 -0.28
C GLU A 237 -8.45 16.34 -0.93
N GLU A 238 -8.72 15.20 -0.32
CA GLU A 238 -9.69 14.23 -0.82
C GLU A 238 -11.13 14.77 -0.86
N MET A 239 -11.53 15.58 0.13
CA MET A 239 -12.84 16.25 0.12
C MET A 239 -12.99 17.24 -1.03
N ILE A 240 -11.93 18.01 -1.35
CA ILE A 240 -11.92 18.92 -2.50
C ILE A 240 -11.98 18.10 -3.80
N GLY A 241 -11.21 17.01 -3.88
CA GLY A 241 -11.26 16.06 -4.99
C GLY A 241 -12.66 15.50 -5.19
N LEU A 242 -13.32 15.08 -4.11
CA LEU A 242 -14.69 14.55 -4.13
C LEU A 242 -15.69 15.55 -4.73
N ILE A 243 -15.64 16.81 -4.28
CA ILE A 243 -16.52 17.88 -4.80
C ILE A 243 -16.25 18.11 -6.30
N SER A 244 -14.98 18.10 -6.70
CA SER A 244 -14.59 18.27 -8.10
C SER A 244 -15.07 17.11 -8.97
N ALA A 245 -14.89 15.88 -8.54
CA ALA A 245 -15.35 14.68 -9.23
C ALA A 245 -16.89 14.62 -9.31
N GLN A 246 -17.61 15.03 -8.24
CA GLN A 246 -19.08 15.16 -8.26
C GLN A 246 -19.55 16.19 -9.28
N ARG A 247 -18.90 17.36 -9.35
CA ARG A 247 -19.23 18.38 -10.35
C ARG A 247 -18.97 17.89 -11.77
N ASN A 248 -17.87 17.18 -12.00
CA ASN A 248 -17.55 16.57 -13.29
C ASN A 248 -18.60 15.53 -13.69
N PHE A 249 -19.02 14.69 -12.75
CA PHE A 249 -20.09 13.72 -12.96
C PHE A 249 -21.40 14.41 -13.36
N GLN A 250 -21.82 15.44 -12.60
CA GLN A 250 -23.05 16.20 -12.87
C GLN A 250 -22.99 16.93 -14.21
N ALA A 251 -21.84 17.53 -14.58
CA ALA A 251 -21.66 18.21 -15.85
C ALA A 251 -21.81 17.24 -17.04
N ASN A 252 -21.18 16.05 -16.96
CA ASN A 252 -21.27 15.03 -17.98
C ASN A 252 -22.70 14.45 -18.09
N ALA A 253 -23.38 14.24 -16.95
CA ALA A 253 -24.79 13.82 -16.93
C ALA A 253 -25.68 14.85 -17.62
N LYS A 254 -25.51 16.13 -17.31
CA LYS A 254 -26.27 17.22 -17.94
C LYS A 254 -26.01 17.34 -19.44
N ALA A 255 -24.77 17.09 -19.87
CA ALA A 255 -24.44 17.08 -21.30
C ALA A 255 -25.12 15.91 -22.04
N ILE A 256 -25.30 14.75 -21.38
CA ILE A 256 -26.05 13.62 -21.91
C ILE A 256 -27.53 13.99 -22.03
N ASP A 257 -28.14 14.60 -21.01
CA ASP A 257 -29.52 15.05 -21.03
C ASP A 257 -29.78 16.03 -22.17
N THR A 258 -28.91 17.03 -22.34
CA THR A 258 -29.02 18.01 -23.44
C THR A 258 -28.86 17.33 -24.79
N ALA A 259 -27.96 16.38 -24.95
CA ALA A 259 -27.83 15.63 -26.21
C ALA A 259 -29.07 14.80 -26.52
N SER A 260 -29.68 14.21 -25.50
CA SER A 260 -30.95 13.47 -25.62
C SER A 260 -32.12 14.37 -26.04
N GLN A 261 -32.25 15.55 -25.40
CA GLN A 261 -33.28 16.54 -25.74
C GLN A 261 -33.15 17.04 -27.19
N LEU A 262 -31.91 17.35 -27.62
CA LEU A 262 -31.62 17.72 -29.00
C LEU A 262 -32.02 16.64 -29.98
N SER A 263 -31.68 15.36 -29.68
CA SER A 263 -32.09 14.23 -30.51
C SER A 263 -33.63 14.09 -30.63
N GLN A 264 -34.34 14.27 -29.51
CA GLN A 264 -35.79 14.23 -29.47
C GLN A 264 -36.41 15.39 -30.30
N THR A 265 -35.86 16.59 -30.19
CA THR A 265 -36.31 17.75 -30.97
C THR A 265 -36.10 17.53 -32.47
N ILE A 266 -34.97 16.95 -32.89
CA ILE A 266 -34.68 16.62 -34.28
C ILE A 266 -35.67 15.57 -34.81
N ILE A 267 -36.04 14.55 -34.02
CA ILE A 267 -37.02 13.54 -34.39
C ILE A 267 -38.40 14.17 -34.58
N ASN A 268 -38.79 15.03 -33.64
CA ASN A 268 -40.10 15.72 -33.69
C ASN A 268 -40.22 16.75 -34.83
N LEU A 269 -39.09 17.31 -35.32
CA LEU A 269 -39.08 18.20 -36.47
C LEU A 269 -39.23 17.43 -37.82
N ARG A 270 -39.01 16.13 -37.82
CA ARG A 270 -39.05 15.28 -39.03
C ARG A 270 -40.42 14.61 -39.23
N THR A 271 -41.32 14.71 -38.28
CA THR A 271 -42.72 14.29 -38.37
C THR A 271 -43.61 15.48 -38.69
#